data_e04ebb077063d16ffeb2b1334a821b1c
#
_entry.id   e04ebb077063d16ffeb2b1334a821b1c
#
_cell.length_a   1.000
_cell.length_b   1.000
_cell.length_c   1.000
_cell.angle_alpha   90.00
_cell.angle_beta   90.00
_cell.angle_gamma   90.00
#
_symmetry.space_group_name_H-M   'P 1'
#
loop_
_entity.id
_entity.type
_entity.pdbx_description
1 polymer ?
#
loop_
_entity_poly.entity_id
_entity_poly.type
_entity_poly.pdbx_seq_one_letter_code
_entity_poly.pdbx_strand_id
1 'polypeptide(L)'
;AVAVIWDAYCKGLKDFDLEAAYEACKGAITEKTLLPWLRCPLTELDKFYQEKGFFPALNPGEEETCKAVHSFERRQAVAVMLGNCYDNWCLAQIARTLNKTDDYKKFMRMSYTYRNVYNAETGFFHPKNKDGKFIEPFDYRYSGGQGARGYYGENNGWIYRWDVQHNPADLIALMGGQASFIERLNQTFNEPLGRSKFDFYHQLPDHTGNVGQFSMANEPCLHIPYLYNYAGQPWMTQ
;
A
#
# COMPACT_ATOMS: atom_id res chain seq x y z
N ALA A 1 0.73 2.92 13.16
CA ALA A 1 0.61 2.63 14.61
C ALA A 1 0.03 1.23 14.85
N VAL A 2 -1.06 0.86 14.16
CA VAL A 2 -1.78 -0.40 14.39
C VAL A 2 -0.87 -1.62 14.19
N ALA A 3 -0.10 -1.65 13.11
CA ALA A 3 0.84 -2.74 12.82
C ALA A 3 1.89 -2.92 13.92
N VAL A 4 2.44 -1.83 14.45
CA VAL A 4 3.42 -1.87 15.55
C VAL A 4 2.82 -2.47 16.82
N ILE A 5 1.59 -2.08 17.17
CA ILE A 5 0.88 -2.61 18.36
C ILE A 5 0.64 -4.11 18.20
N TRP A 6 0.15 -4.54 17.02
CA TRP A 6 -0.10 -5.95 16.74
C TRP A 6 1.18 -6.77 16.72
N ASP A 7 2.23 -6.29 16.09
CA ASP A 7 3.54 -6.94 16.06
C ASP A 7 4.14 -7.09 17.47
N ALA A 8 4.11 -6.03 18.27
CA ALA A 8 4.56 -6.07 19.66
C ALA A 8 3.79 -7.12 20.47
N TYR A 9 2.47 -7.15 20.34
CA TYR A 9 1.63 -8.14 21.00
C TYR A 9 1.98 -9.58 20.59
N CYS A 10 2.18 -9.84 19.29
CA CYS A 10 2.59 -11.15 18.77
C CYS A 10 3.96 -11.58 19.29
N LYS A 11 4.87 -10.64 19.51
CA LYS A 11 6.22 -10.87 20.07
C LYS A 11 6.22 -11.03 21.59
N GLY A 12 5.07 -11.02 22.25
CA GLY A 12 4.94 -11.24 23.68
C GLY A 12 5.03 -9.98 24.56
N LEU A 13 5.15 -8.80 23.97
CA LEU A 13 5.09 -7.53 24.67
C LEU A 13 3.62 -7.20 24.96
N LYS A 14 3.10 -7.67 26.09
CA LYS A 14 1.67 -7.61 26.43
C LYS A 14 1.37 -6.75 27.65
N ASP A 15 2.35 -6.08 28.22
CA ASP A 15 2.20 -5.21 29.39
C ASP A 15 1.65 -3.83 28.99
N PHE A 16 0.46 -3.85 28.38
CA PHE A 16 -0.31 -2.65 28.04
C PHE A 16 -1.81 -3.00 27.89
N ASP A 17 -2.67 -1.99 28.00
CA ASP A 17 -4.11 -2.14 27.81
C ASP A 17 -4.44 -2.33 26.31
N LEU A 18 -4.62 -3.58 25.90
CA LEU A 18 -4.95 -3.94 24.51
C LEU A 18 -6.33 -3.40 24.09
N GLU A 19 -7.30 -3.33 25.00
CA GLU A 19 -8.63 -2.78 24.73
C GLU A 19 -8.55 -1.27 24.42
N ALA A 20 -7.86 -0.51 25.26
CA ALA A 20 -7.65 0.92 25.03
C ALA A 20 -6.86 1.19 23.73
N ALA A 21 -5.84 0.39 23.44
CA ALA A 21 -5.07 0.46 22.21
C ALA A 21 -5.96 0.15 20.98
N TYR A 22 -6.82 -0.86 21.10
CA TYR A 22 -7.78 -1.21 20.05
C TYR A 22 -8.75 -0.07 19.74
N GLU A 23 -9.38 0.54 20.74
CA GLU A 23 -10.32 1.64 20.54
C GLU A 23 -9.63 2.87 19.93
N ALA A 24 -8.41 3.20 20.37
CA ALA A 24 -7.63 4.28 19.77
C ALA A 24 -7.31 4.02 18.29
N CYS A 25 -6.88 2.79 17.94
CA CYS A 25 -6.59 2.39 16.57
C CYS A 25 -7.86 2.38 15.70
N LYS A 26 -8.97 1.87 16.23
CA LYS A 26 -10.27 1.87 15.56
C LYS A 26 -10.72 3.29 15.22
N GLY A 27 -10.65 4.21 16.18
CA GLY A 27 -10.96 5.62 15.96
C GLY A 27 -10.06 6.25 14.89
N ALA A 28 -8.76 5.94 14.90
CA ALA A 28 -7.83 6.44 13.88
C ALA A 28 -8.17 5.96 12.45
N ILE A 29 -8.60 4.69 12.29
CA ILE A 29 -8.94 4.13 10.98
C ILE A 29 -10.34 4.53 10.50
N THR A 30 -11.31 4.66 11.41
CA THR A 30 -12.72 4.85 11.04
C THR A 30 -13.20 6.30 11.06
N GLU A 31 -12.50 7.19 11.77
CA GLU A 31 -12.94 8.57 12.02
C GLU A 31 -11.99 9.62 11.45
N LYS A 32 -10.77 9.22 11.07
CA LYS A 32 -9.75 10.14 10.54
C LYS A 32 -9.49 9.87 9.07
N THR A 33 -9.09 10.93 8.36
CA THR A 33 -8.76 10.85 6.94
C THR A 33 -7.52 9.98 6.69
N LEU A 34 -7.51 9.31 5.53
CA LEU A 34 -6.34 8.61 4.98
C LEU A 34 -5.34 9.55 4.29
N LEU A 35 -5.72 10.81 4.06
CA LEU A 35 -4.84 11.77 3.40
C LEU A 35 -3.51 11.91 4.16
N PRO A 36 -2.38 11.88 3.46
CA PRO A 36 -1.07 11.90 4.08
C PRO A 36 -0.83 13.14 4.96
N TRP A 37 -0.19 12.94 6.11
CA TRP A 37 0.22 14.00 7.06
C TRP A 37 -0.94 14.79 7.70
N LEU A 38 -2.18 14.34 7.53
CA LEU A 38 -3.35 14.98 8.12
C LEU A 38 -3.94 14.15 9.26
N ARG A 39 -4.53 14.85 10.22
CA ARG A 39 -5.26 14.26 11.36
C ARG A 39 -6.66 14.87 11.51
N CYS A 40 -7.26 15.25 10.40
CA CYS A 40 -8.62 15.78 10.38
C CYS A 40 -9.67 14.67 10.31
N PRO A 41 -10.95 14.97 10.54
CA PRO A 41 -12.04 14.02 10.28
C PRO A 41 -12.08 13.54 8.83
N LEU A 42 -12.89 12.52 8.58
CA LEU A 42 -13.09 11.98 7.22
C LEU A 42 -13.49 13.08 6.23
N THR A 43 -12.79 13.08 5.09
CA THR A 43 -13.10 13.92 3.94
C THR A 43 -14.12 13.24 3.02
N GLU A 44 -14.54 13.93 1.96
CA GLU A 44 -15.35 13.35 0.89
C GLU A 44 -14.63 12.19 0.18
N LEU A 45 -13.29 12.20 0.12
CA LEU A 45 -12.50 11.15 -0.50
C LEU A 45 -12.51 9.86 0.35
N ASP A 46 -12.44 10.00 1.66
CA ASP A 46 -12.54 8.87 2.60
C ASP A 46 -13.93 8.23 2.57
N LYS A 47 -14.98 9.05 2.50
CA LYS A 47 -16.37 8.59 2.38
C LYS A 47 -16.59 7.84 1.06
N PHE A 48 -16.03 8.37 -0.02
CA PHE A 48 -16.01 7.67 -1.31
C PHE A 48 -15.33 6.30 -1.22
N TYR A 49 -14.15 6.24 -0.59
CA TYR A 49 -13.45 4.97 -0.39
C TYR A 49 -14.28 3.97 0.42
N GLN A 50 -14.91 4.41 1.50
CA GLN A 50 -15.78 3.54 2.31
C GLN A 50 -16.97 2.99 1.53
N GLU A 51 -17.52 3.76 0.60
CA GLU A 51 -18.66 3.37 -0.24
C GLU A 51 -18.25 2.50 -1.43
N LYS A 52 -17.19 2.90 -2.16
CA LYS A 52 -16.79 2.28 -3.44
C LYS A 52 -15.68 1.23 -3.30
N GLY A 53 -14.98 1.19 -2.16
CA GLY A 53 -13.91 0.24 -1.89
C GLY A 53 -12.58 0.56 -2.58
N PHE A 54 -12.40 1.77 -3.12
CA PHE A 54 -11.12 2.29 -3.61
C PHE A 54 -11.03 3.80 -3.41
N PHE A 55 -9.81 4.30 -3.20
CA PHE A 55 -9.56 5.73 -3.03
C PHE A 55 -9.45 6.40 -4.41
N PRO A 56 -10.21 7.48 -4.69
CA PRO A 56 -10.29 8.03 -6.03
C PRO A 56 -9.05 8.85 -6.38
N ALA A 57 -8.44 8.57 -7.53
CA ALA A 57 -7.34 9.33 -8.10
C ALA A 57 -7.86 10.39 -9.09
N LEU A 58 -7.02 11.40 -9.35
CA LEU A 58 -7.26 12.38 -10.42
C LEU A 58 -6.68 11.88 -11.74
N ASN A 59 -7.36 12.18 -12.84
CA ASN A 59 -6.77 12.02 -14.16
C ASN A 59 -5.62 13.01 -14.37
N PRO A 60 -4.64 12.73 -15.25
CA PRO A 60 -3.61 13.70 -15.59
C PRO A 60 -4.22 15.04 -16.02
N GLY A 61 -3.75 16.15 -15.41
CA GLY A 61 -4.24 17.50 -15.69
C GLY A 61 -5.56 17.88 -14.99
N GLU A 62 -6.19 16.96 -14.27
CA GLU A 62 -7.39 17.26 -13.47
C GLU A 62 -7.00 18.05 -12.21
N GLU A 63 -7.77 19.11 -11.91
CA GLU A 63 -7.54 19.96 -10.74
C GLU A 63 -8.02 19.30 -9.45
N GLU A 64 -7.25 19.50 -8.35
CA GLU A 64 -7.63 19.03 -7.03
C GLU A 64 -8.73 19.93 -6.43
N THR A 65 -9.86 19.32 -6.10
CA THR A 65 -11.01 20.03 -5.52
C THR A 65 -11.16 19.83 -4.01
N CYS A 66 -10.55 18.78 -3.46
CA CYS A 66 -10.54 18.52 -2.03
C CYS A 66 -9.52 19.43 -1.32
N LYS A 67 -10.03 20.44 -0.60
CA LYS A 67 -9.19 21.44 0.09
C LYS A 67 -8.27 20.86 1.16
N ALA A 68 -8.55 19.66 1.64
CA ALA A 68 -7.73 18.97 2.64
C ALA A 68 -6.47 18.34 2.04
N VAL A 69 -6.41 18.15 0.71
CA VAL A 69 -5.24 17.53 0.07
C VAL A 69 -4.05 18.48 0.12
N HIS A 70 -2.95 18.00 0.71
CA HIS A 70 -1.72 18.77 0.80
C HIS A 70 -1.08 18.94 -0.59
N SER A 71 -0.62 20.15 -0.92
CA SER A 71 -0.10 20.49 -2.26
C SER A 71 1.10 19.65 -2.70
N PHE A 72 1.98 19.27 -1.79
CA PHE A 72 3.16 18.42 -2.05
C PHE A 72 2.83 16.93 -1.94
N GLU A 73 2.17 16.50 -0.84
CA GLU A 73 1.90 15.09 -0.58
C GLU A 73 0.81 14.51 -1.50
N ARG A 74 -0.06 15.35 -2.04
CA ARG A 74 -1.14 14.93 -2.94
C ARG A 74 -2.04 13.86 -2.29
N ARG A 75 -2.79 13.11 -3.10
CA ARG A 75 -3.71 12.06 -2.63
C ARG A 75 -3.01 10.76 -2.25
N GLN A 76 -1.92 10.41 -2.94
CA GLN A 76 -1.27 9.10 -2.85
C GLN A 76 -2.28 7.93 -2.93
N ALA A 77 -3.23 8.02 -3.85
CA ALA A 77 -4.48 7.26 -3.84
C ALA A 77 -4.31 5.74 -3.71
N VAL A 78 -3.27 5.16 -4.33
CA VAL A 78 -2.95 3.72 -4.20
C VAL A 78 -2.22 3.44 -2.89
N ALA A 79 -1.21 4.24 -2.55
CA ALA A 79 -0.38 4.02 -1.36
C ALA A 79 -1.19 4.06 -0.06
N VAL A 80 -2.03 5.09 0.13
CA VAL A 80 -2.87 5.21 1.34
C VAL A 80 -3.86 4.06 1.46
N MET A 81 -4.37 3.56 0.34
CA MET A 81 -5.29 2.45 0.31
C MET A 81 -4.62 1.12 0.66
N LEU A 82 -3.43 0.83 0.09
CA LEU A 82 -2.67 -0.37 0.40
C LEU A 82 -2.26 -0.40 1.89
N GLY A 83 -1.72 0.71 2.40
CA GLY A 83 -1.39 0.84 3.82
C GLY A 83 -2.61 0.66 4.72
N ASN A 84 -3.77 1.22 4.34
CA ASN A 84 -5.01 1.04 5.10
C ASN A 84 -5.51 -0.42 5.07
N CYS A 85 -5.28 -1.17 3.98
CA CYS A 85 -5.59 -2.61 3.95
C CYS A 85 -4.79 -3.38 5.00
N TYR A 86 -3.50 -3.09 5.14
CA TYR A 86 -2.65 -3.69 6.16
C TYR A 86 -3.06 -3.29 7.58
N ASP A 87 -3.34 -2.02 7.81
CA ASP A 87 -3.84 -1.53 9.10
C ASP A 87 -5.17 -2.19 9.50
N ASN A 88 -6.10 -2.35 8.55
CA ASN A 88 -7.36 -3.06 8.78
C ASN A 88 -7.14 -4.54 9.11
N TRP A 89 -6.19 -5.21 8.45
CA TRP A 89 -5.86 -6.59 8.79
C TRP A 89 -5.33 -6.70 10.22
N CYS A 90 -4.39 -5.84 10.61
CA CYS A 90 -3.85 -5.81 11.97
C CYS A 90 -4.95 -5.54 13.00
N LEU A 91 -5.81 -4.56 12.75
CA LEU A 91 -6.93 -4.24 13.63
C LEU A 91 -7.92 -5.40 13.74
N ALA A 92 -8.17 -6.13 12.65
CA ALA A 92 -9.00 -7.34 12.68
C ALA A 92 -8.39 -8.41 13.59
N GLN A 93 -7.05 -8.61 13.56
CA GLN A 93 -6.42 -9.60 14.45
C GLN A 93 -6.55 -9.20 15.93
N ILE A 94 -6.42 -7.90 16.24
CA ILE A 94 -6.65 -7.40 17.60
C ILE A 94 -8.12 -7.62 18.00
N ALA A 95 -9.08 -7.26 17.12
CA ALA A 95 -10.51 -7.47 17.36
C ALA A 95 -10.85 -8.96 17.64
N ARG A 96 -10.23 -9.87 16.88
CA ARG A 96 -10.37 -11.33 17.11
C ARG A 96 -9.86 -11.75 18.49
N THR A 97 -8.70 -11.22 18.89
CA THR A 97 -8.12 -11.50 20.21
C THR A 97 -9.00 -11.00 21.35
N LEU A 98 -9.70 -9.88 21.15
CA LEU A 98 -10.66 -9.30 22.07
C LEU A 98 -12.10 -9.84 21.95
N ASN A 99 -12.32 -10.89 21.13
CA ASN A 99 -13.62 -11.50 20.86
C ASN A 99 -14.67 -10.54 20.25
N LYS A 100 -14.24 -9.47 19.56
CA LYS A 100 -15.10 -8.52 18.84
C LYS A 100 -15.41 -9.03 17.44
N THR A 101 -16.30 -10.03 17.35
CA THR A 101 -16.53 -10.81 16.11
C THR A 101 -17.01 -9.96 14.93
N ASP A 102 -17.90 -9.00 15.14
CA ASP A 102 -18.43 -8.17 14.05
C ASP A 102 -17.38 -7.20 13.50
N ASP A 103 -16.60 -6.59 14.38
CA ASP A 103 -15.47 -5.75 14.01
C ASP A 103 -14.39 -6.57 13.26
N TYR A 104 -14.08 -7.78 13.74
CA TYR A 104 -13.19 -8.70 13.00
C TYR A 104 -13.66 -8.92 11.56
N LYS A 105 -14.93 -9.26 11.35
CA LYS A 105 -15.48 -9.47 10.00
C LYS A 105 -15.43 -8.20 9.16
N LYS A 106 -15.76 -7.05 9.76
CA LYS A 106 -15.72 -5.74 9.09
C LYS A 106 -14.31 -5.41 8.60
N PHE A 107 -13.32 -5.43 9.50
CA PHE A 107 -11.95 -5.05 9.17
C PHE A 107 -11.26 -6.07 8.26
N MET A 108 -11.57 -7.36 8.39
CA MET A 108 -11.12 -8.36 7.42
C MET A 108 -11.63 -8.07 6.01
N ARG A 109 -12.89 -7.67 5.81
CA ARG A 109 -13.37 -7.27 4.49
C ARG A 109 -12.61 -6.06 3.95
N MET A 110 -12.36 -5.06 4.78
CA MET A 110 -11.62 -3.87 4.39
C MET A 110 -10.16 -4.19 4.02
N SER A 111 -9.54 -5.16 4.66
CA SER A 111 -8.16 -5.58 4.37
C SER A 111 -7.95 -6.19 2.98
N TYR A 112 -9.03 -6.55 2.28
CA TYR A 112 -8.99 -7.09 0.91
C TYR A 112 -9.31 -6.05 -0.18
N THR A 113 -9.57 -4.80 0.17
CA THR A 113 -9.99 -3.79 -0.82
C THR A 113 -8.88 -3.45 -1.83
N TYR A 114 -7.61 -3.78 -1.57
CA TYR A 114 -6.52 -3.69 -2.54
C TYR A 114 -6.84 -4.40 -3.87
N ARG A 115 -7.67 -5.46 -3.86
CA ARG A 115 -8.12 -6.16 -5.07
C ARG A 115 -8.86 -5.24 -6.04
N ASN A 116 -9.53 -4.19 -5.53
CA ASN A 116 -10.31 -3.27 -6.34
C ASN A 116 -9.45 -2.37 -7.24
N VAL A 117 -8.17 -2.22 -6.92
CA VAL A 117 -7.19 -1.46 -7.73
C VAL A 117 -6.13 -2.34 -8.35
N TYR A 118 -6.23 -3.66 -8.22
CA TYR A 118 -5.34 -4.58 -8.92
C TYR A 118 -5.72 -4.68 -10.39
N ASN A 119 -4.79 -4.36 -11.27
CA ASN A 119 -4.95 -4.52 -12.71
C ASN A 119 -4.34 -5.87 -13.14
N ALA A 120 -5.20 -6.84 -13.46
CA ALA A 120 -4.77 -8.19 -13.81
C ALA A 120 -3.97 -8.26 -15.13
N GLU A 121 -4.20 -7.33 -16.06
CA GLU A 121 -3.49 -7.28 -17.34
C GLU A 121 -2.02 -6.90 -17.16
N THR A 122 -1.76 -5.92 -16.25
CA THR A 122 -0.41 -5.42 -16.00
C THR A 122 0.26 -6.08 -14.78
N GLY A 123 -0.53 -6.60 -13.85
CA GLY A 123 -0.09 -7.17 -12.59
C GLY A 123 0.42 -6.14 -11.58
N PHE A 124 -0.09 -4.91 -11.64
CA PHE A 124 0.22 -3.82 -10.72
C PHE A 124 -1.03 -3.34 -10.00
N PHE A 125 -0.85 -2.69 -8.85
CA PHE A 125 -1.89 -1.85 -8.27
C PHE A 125 -1.93 -0.54 -9.03
N HIS A 126 -3.05 -0.26 -9.66
CA HIS A 126 -3.23 0.81 -10.62
C HIS A 126 -4.27 1.80 -10.11
N PRO A 127 -4.02 3.11 -10.14
CA PRO A 127 -4.98 4.10 -9.66
C PRO A 127 -6.24 4.11 -10.53
N LYS A 128 -7.39 4.33 -9.87
CA LYS A 128 -8.69 4.52 -10.52
C LYS A 128 -9.21 5.92 -10.28
N ASN A 129 -9.82 6.51 -11.31
CA ASN A 129 -10.56 7.75 -11.16
C ASN A 129 -11.93 7.53 -10.46
N LYS A 130 -12.65 8.60 -10.16
CA LYS A 130 -13.97 8.54 -9.49
C LYS A 130 -15.01 7.68 -10.22
N ASP A 131 -14.85 7.47 -11.53
CA ASP A 131 -15.76 6.65 -12.33
C ASP A 131 -15.38 5.16 -12.31
N GLY A 132 -14.34 4.79 -11.56
CA GLY A 132 -13.84 3.42 -11.42
C GLY A 132 -12.97 2.93 -12.58
N LYS A 133 -12.59 3.83 -13.49
CA LYS A 133 -11.70 3.53 -14.63
C LYS A 133 -10.25 3.68 -14.21
N PHE A 134 -9.40 2.77 -14.67
CA PHE A 134 -7.96 2.91 -14.51
C PHE A 134 -7.44 4.17 -15.23
N ILE A 135 -6.46 4.84 -14.60
CA ILE A 135 -5.83 6.04 -15.16
C ILE A 135 -4.95 5.64 -16.35
N GLU A 136 -5.17 6.26 -17.50
CA GLU A 136 -4.37 6.03 -18.70
C GLU A 136 -4.08 7.36 -19.43
N PRO A 137 -2.88 7.50 -20.05
CA PRO A 137 -1.73 6.61 -20.00
C PRO A 137 -1.03 6.61 -18.64
N PHE A 138 -0.37 5.50 -18.26
CA PHE A 138 0.25 5.36 -16.95
C PHE A 138 1.64 4.72 -17.03
N ASP A 139 2.62 5.32 -16.33
CA ASP A 139 3.96 4.76 -16.19
C ASP A 139 4.28 4.47 -14.72
N TYR A 140 4.40 3.19 -14.40
CA TYR A 140 4.67 2.70 -13.04
C TYR A 140 6.05 3.11 -12.52
N ARG A 141 7.04 3.44 -13.39
CA ARG A 141 8.38 3.86 -12.97
C ARG A 141 8.42 5.30 -12.49
N TYR A 142 7.53 6.13 -13.03
CA TYR A 142 7.59 7.60 -12.86
C TYR A 142 6.46 8.18 -12.03
N SER A 143 5.62 7.34 -11.48
CA SER A 143 4.60 7.72 -10.52
C SER A 143 5.12 7.50 -9.11
N GLY A 144 4.97 8.50 -8.24
CA GLY A 144 5.53 8.53 -6.89
C GLY A 144 6.82 9.34 -6.77
N GLY A 145 7.30 9.53 -5.55
CA GLY A 145 8.49 10.33 -5.24
C GLY A 145 8.28 11.84 -5.35
N GLN A 146 9.35 12.56 -5.61
CA GLN A 146 9.33 14.02 -5.67
C GLN A 146 8.48 14.53 -6.83
N GLY A 147 7.46 15.33 -6.52
CA GLY A 147 6.58 15.96 -7.51
C GLY A 147 5.53 15.06 -8.15
N ALA A 148 5.50 13.74 -7.87
CA ALA A 148 4.62 12.78 -8.53
C ALA A 148 3.74 11.96 -7.55
N ARG A 149 3.40 12.49 -6.37
CA ARG A 149 2.69 11.80 -5.29
C ARG A 149 1.17 11.69 -5.45
N GLY A 150 0.65 11.86 -6.65
CA GLY A 150 -0.81 11.73 -6.88
C GLY A 150 -1.34 10.32 -6.61
N TYR A 151 -0.55 9.31 -6.92
CA TYR A 151 -0.96 7.91 -6.91
C TYR A 151 -0.21 7.05 -5.89
N TYR A 152 1.12 7.19 -5.83
CA TYR A 152 1.99 6.52 -4.87
C TYR A 152 2.67 7.58 -3.98
N GLY A 153 3.32 7.12 -2.90
CA GLY A 153 4.04 7.98 -1.98
C GLY A 153 5.50 8.19 -2.39
N GLU A 154 6.42 7.72 -1.57
CA GLU A 154 7.87 7.88 -1.73
C GLU A 154 8.43 7.06 -2.89
N ASN A 155 7.81 5.94 -3.20
CA ASN A 155 8.20 4.98 -4.21
C ASN A 155 7.28 4.97 -5.41
N ASN A 156 7.68 4.25 -6.44
CA ASN A 156 6.91 4.04 -7.66
C ASN A 156 6.06 2.75 -7.64
N GLY A 157 5.30 2.51 -8.70
CA GLY A 157 4.42 1.35 -8.80
C GLY A 157 5.12 0.00 -8.74
N TRP A 158 6.40 -0.08 -9.12
CA TRP A 158 7.18 -1.32 -9.03
C TRP A 158 7.39 -1.79 -7.59
N ILE A 159 7.50 -0.87 -6.66
CA ILE A 159 7.61 -1.17 -5.23
C ILE A 159 6.23 -1.41 -4.62
N TYR A 160 5.27 -0.52 -4.87
CA TYR A 160 3.91 -0.69 -4.36
C TYR A 160 3.19 -1.93 -4.89
N ARG A 161 3.66 -2.54 -5.99
CA ARG A 161 3.22 -3.86 -6.46
C ARG A 161 3.26 -4.94 -5.38
N TRP A 162 4.15 -4.80 -4.40
CA TRP A 162 4.43 -5.77 -3.36
C TRP A 162 3.83 -5.41 -2.00
N ASP A 163 3.13 -4.28 -1.88
CA ASP A 163 2.64 -3.73 -0.62
C ASP A 163 1.34 -4.41 -0.11
N VAL A 164 1.36 -5.76 -0.07
CA VAL A 164 0.33 -6.62 0.51
C VAL A 164 1.00 -7.66 1.42
N GLN A 165 1.85 -7.21 2.32
CA GLN A 165 2.64 -8.04 3.23
C GLN A 165 1.79 -8.88 4.18
N HIS A 166 0.55 -8.49 4.44
CA HIS A 166 -0.39 -9.22 5.30
C HIS A 166 -1.04 -10.42 4.62
N ASN A 167 -0.97 -10.54 3.30
CA ASN A 167 -1.62 -11.62 2.57
C ASN A 167 -0.85 -12.04 1.30
N PRO A 168 0.40 -12.53 1.43
CA PRO A 168 1.20 -12.98 0.27
C PRO A 168 0.53 -14.10 -0.53
N ALA A 169 -0.22 -14.98 0.14
CA ALA A 169 -0.92 -16.08 -0.53
C ALA A 169 -1.96 -15.57 -1.53
N ASP A 170 -2.71 -14.53 -1.16
CA ASP A 170 -3.68 -13.92 -2.05
C ASP A 170 -3.02 -13.11 -3.18
N LEU A 171 -1.92 -12.43 -2.89
CA LEU A 171 -1.13 -11.73 -3.91
C LEU A 171 -0.58 -12.71 -4.95
N ILE A 172 -0.08 -13.87 -4.54
CA ILE A 172 0.34 -14.95 -5.43
C ILE A 172 -0.82 -15.40 -6.33
N ALA A 173 -2.00 -15.60 -5.76
CA ALA A 173 -3.19 -15.99 -6.51
C ALA A 173 -3.61 -14.92 -7.52
N LEU A 174 -3.64 -13.64 -7.14
CA LEU A 174 -3.95 -12.50 -8.02
C LEU A 174 -2.97 -12.39 -9.18
N MET A 175 -1.70 -12.71 -8.97
CA MET A 175 -0.66 -12.68 -10.01
C MET A 175 -0.67 -13.90 -10.92
N GLY A 176 -1.62 -14.82 -10.78
CA GLY A 176 -1.72 -16.00 -11.63
C GLY A 176 -0.97 -17.22 -11.12
N GLY A 177 -0.63 -17.25 -9.84
CA GLY A 177 0.04 -18.38 -9.18
C GLY A 177 1.54 -18.18 -8.97
N GLN A 178 2.14 -19.19 -8.36
CA GLN A 178 3.52 -19.14 -7.85
C GLN A 178 4.57 -18.84 -8.95
N ALA A 179 4.46 -19.47 -10.12
CA ALA A 179 5.42 -19.27 -11.20
C ALA A 179 5.41 -17.83 -11.73
N SER A 180 4.23 -17.28 -12.00
CA SER A 180 4.08 -15.90 -12.45
C SER A 180 4.50 -14.89 -11.36
N PHE A 181 4.22 -15.19 -10.11
CA PHE A 181 4.66 -14.36 -8.98
C PHE A 181 6.20 -14.28 -8.91
N ILE A 182 6.90 -15.42 -9.00
CA ILE A 182 8.37 -15.48 -9.00
C ILE A 182 8.95 -14.71 -10.19
N GLU A 183 8.38 -14.90 -11.39
CA GLU A 183 8.81 -14.18 -12.60
C GLU A 183 8.71 -12.65 -12.39
N ARG A 184 7.57 -12.17 -11.91
CA ARG A 184 7.34 -10.75 -11.61
C ARG A 184 8.25 -10.23 -10.50
N LEU A 185 8.56 -11.06 -9.50
CA LEU A 185 9.48 -10.69 -8.43
C LEU A 185 10.91 -10.56 -8.98
N ASN A 186 11.38 -11.52 -9.77
CA ASN A 186 12.66 -11.45 -10.47
C ASN A 186 12.74 -10.21 -11.38
N GLN A 187 11.65 -9.88 -12.07
CA GLN A 187 11.57 -8.71 -12.92
C GLN A 187 11.83 -7.42 -12.14
N THR A 188 11.35 -7.29 -10.90
CA THR A 188 11.58 -6.11 -10.06
C THR A 188 13.07 -5.84 -9.83
N PHE A 189 13.89 -6.88 -9.69
CA PHE A 189 15.34 -6.76 -9.50
C PHE A 189 16.12 -6.58 -10.81
N ASN A 190 15.49 -6.79 -11.97
CA ASN A 190 16.13 -6.70 -13.29
C ASN A 190 15.59 -5.54 -14.17
N GLU A 191 14.44 -4.97 -13.81
CA GLU A 191 13.80 -3.93 -14.61
C GLU A 191 14.66 -2.66 -14.68
N PRO A 192 14.98 -2.17 -15.90
CA PRO A 192 15.77 -0.95 -16.06
C PRO A 192 15.07 0.28 -15.48
N LEU A 193 15.86 1.27 -15.06
CA LEU A 193 15.33 2.53 -14.54
C LEU A 193 14.52 3.32 -15.59
N GLY A 194 14.83 3.10 -16.88
CA GLY A 194 14.12 3.76 -17.98
C GLY A 194 14.58 5.20 -18.26
N ARG A 195 15.49 5.73 -17.43
CA ARG A 195 16.13 7.06 -17.58
C ARG A 195 17.53 7.04 -16.96
N SER A 196 18.23 8.17 -16.99
CA SER A 196 19.52 8.31 -16.31
C SER A 196 19.38 8.08 -14.80
N LYS A 197 20.43 7.60 -14.14
CA LYS A 197 20.45 7.47 -12.67
C LYS A 197 20.23 8.81 -11.98
N PHE A 198 20.73 9.90 -12.55
CA PHE A 198 20.54 11.25 -12.03
C PHE A 198 19.05 11.62 -11.99
N ASP A 199 18.33 11.48 -13.10
CA ASP A 199 16.91 11.80 -13.19
C ASP A 199 16.06 10.88 -12.29
N PHE A 200 16.45 9.60 -12.22
CA PHE A 200 15.77 8.63 -11.38
C PHE A 200 15.89 8.97 -9.89
N TYR A 201 17.11 9.24 -9.41
CA TYR A 201 17.34 9.59 -8.01
C TYR A 201 16.89 11.00 -7.66
N HIS A 202 16.82 11.91 -8.64
CA HIS A 202 16.21 13.21 -8.41
C HIS A 202 14.73 13.09 -8.04
N GLN A 203 13.99 12.19 -8.68
CA GLN A 203 12.59 11.92 -8.37
C GLN A 203 12.41 10.96 -7.19
N LEU A 204 13.25 9.95 -7.07
CA LEU A 204 13.17 8.87 -6.08
C LEU A 204 14.48 8.81 -5.27
N PRO A 205 14.77 9.80 -4.40
CA PRO A 205 16.04 9.89 -3.69
C PRO A 205 16.31 8.71 -2.77
N ASP A 206 15.24 8.10 -2.23
CA ASP A 206 15.33 6.95 -1.33
C ASP A 206 15.60 5.62 -2.07
N HIS A 207 15.79 5.67 -3.39
CA HIS A 207 16.14 4.51 -4.23
C HIS A 207 17.64 4.36 -4.49
N THR A 208 18.50 5.11 -3.83
CA THR A 208 19.95 4.97 -3.98
C THR A 208 20.42 3.56 -3.65
N GLY A 209 21.44 3.08 -4.41
CA GLY A 209 21.92 1.70 -4.27
C GLY A 209 20.98 0.64 -4.86
N ASN A 210 20.13 1.04 -5.80
CA ASN A 210 19.13 0.17 -6.40
C ASN A 210 19.71 -1.03 -7.19
N VAL A 211 18.92 -2.09 -7.20
CA VAL A 211 19.08 -3.28 -8.08
C VAL A 211 17.78 -3.40 -8.88
N GLY A 212 17.83 -3.09 -10.17
CA GLY A 212 16.61 -2.89 -10.95
C GLY A 212 15.76 -1.76 -10.36
N GLN A 213 14.49 -2.03 -10.08
CA GLN A 213 13.59 -1.10 -9.41
C GLN A 213 13.59 -1.22 -7.88
N PHE A 214 14.29 -2.19 -7.33
CA PHE A 214 14.39 -2.45 -5.88
C PHE A 214 15.51 -1.63 -5.24
N SER A 215 15.30 -1.18 -3.99
CA SER A 215 16.36 -0.59 -3.15
C SER A 215 16.10 -0.87 -1.68
N MET A 216 17.16 -1.20 -0.93
CA MET A 216 17.10 -1.33 0.53
C MET A 216 17.15 0.02 1.27
N ALA A 217 17.33 1.13 0.55
CA ALA A 217 17.41 2.46 1.17
C ALA A 217 16.04 3.03 1.60
N ASN A 218 14.94 2.38 1.21
CA ASN A 218 13.59 2.81 1.56
C ASN A 218 12.81 1.69 2.26
N GLU A 219 12.08 2.03 3.34
CA GLU A 219 11.37 1.09 4.20
C GLU A 219 10.32 0.24 3.48
N PRO A 220 9.51 0.77 2.55
CA PRO A 220 8.55 -0.04 1.78
C PRO A 220 9.17 -1.20 1.00
N CYS A 221 10.50 -1.17 0.78
CA CYS A 221 11.19 -2.22 0.03
C CYS A 221 11.65 -3.40 0.91
N LEU A 222 11.79 -3.20 2.23
CA LEU A 222 12.50 -4.15 3.12
C LEU A 222 11.93 -5.57 3.12
N HIS A 223 10.63 -5.74 2.90
CA HIS A 223 9.97 -7.06 2.89
C HIS A 223 10.10 -7.79 1.55
N ILE A 224 10.39 -7.10 0.45
CA ILE A 224 10.31 -7.64 -0.92
C ILE A 224 11.21 -8.87 -1.13
N PRO A 225 12.49 -8.89 -0.72
CA PRO A 225 13.33 -10.07 -0.88
C PRO A 225 12.80 -11.30 -0.14
N TYR A 226 12.09 -11.11 0.97
CA TYR A 226 11.53 -12.21 1.77
C TYR A 226 10.26 -12.81 1.15
N LEU A 227 9.70 -12.20 0.11
CA LEU A 227 8.55 -12.75 -0.60
C LEU A 227 8.87 -14.06 -1.33
N TYR A 228 10.14 -14.31 -1.67
CA TYR A 228 10.59 -15.60 -2.19
C TYR A 228 10.32 -16.77 -1.24
N ASN A 229 10.33 -16.53 0.08
CA ASN A 229 10.01 -17.56 1.08
C ASN A 229 8.58 -18.08 0.91
N TYR A 230 7.62 -17.18 0.61
CA TYR A 230 6.22 -17.54 0.38
C TYR A 230 5.99 -18.21 -0.98
N ALA A 231 6.93 -18.01 -1.92
CA ALA A 231 6.89 -18.61 -3.25
C ALA A 231 7.70 -19.91 -3.35
N GLY A 232 8.14 -20.49 -2.23
CA GLY A 232 8.87 -21.77 -2.19
C GLY A 232 10.31 -21.69 -2.68
N GLN A 233 10.89 -20.49 -2.76
CA GLN A 233 12.31 -20.28 -3.17
C GLN A 233 13.11 -19.50 -2.12
N PRO A 234 13.20 -19.98 -0.86
CA PRO A 234 13.84 -19.23 0.21
C PRO A 234 15.33 -18.92 -0.04
N TRP A 235 16.02 -19.74 -0.86
CA TRP A 235 17.40 -19.48 -1.26
C TRP A 235 17.58 -18.20 -2.11
N MET A 236 16.52 -17.72 -2.75
CA MET A 236 16.56 -16.47 -3.53
C MET A 236 16.55 -15.22 -2.64
N THR A 237 16.22 -15.35 -1.37
CA THR A 237 16.26 -14.25 -0.38
C THR A 237 17.72 -13.91 0.00
N GLN A 238 18.66 -14.84 -0.12
CA GLN A 238 20.08 -14.68 0.20
C GLN A 238 20.84 -13.97 -0.92
#